data_29fbe263862d3c6ac35e95446d5696a5
#
_entry.id   29fbe263862d3c6ac35e95446d5696a5
#
_cell.length_a   1.000
_cell.length_b   1.000
_cell.length_c   1.000
_cell.angle_alpha   90.00
_cell.angle_beta   90.00
_cell.angle_gamma   90.00
#
_symmetry.space_group_name_H-M   'P 1'
#
loop_
_entity.id
_entity.type
_entity.pdbx_description
1 polymer ?
#
loop_
_entity_poly.entity_id
_entity_poly.type
_entity_poly.pdbx_seq_one_letter_code
_entity_poly.pdbx_strand_id
1 'polypeptide(L)'
;NEKALNCEYEISAVSIHSFPKIIKDYALMNCGASMGEGYGPMLIGNSQLTAEDAKSRTIAIPGLDTSAYLALRLAWGDVDVEVLPFDEILPSVAQGKYDVGLIIHEGQLTWKDEGVCLIQDLGVWWNEKTGLPLPLGGNVVRRDLGKEICHTLAMDVKKSIEHSLQDPDTALEFAKLWGRGIDDDTNREFVQMYVNSRTIDYGEDGRSAVRLFL
;
A
#
# COMPACT_ATOMS: atom_id res chain seq x y z
N ASN A 1 3.73 6.79 7.85
CA ASN A 1 4.97 6.20 8.38
C ASN A 1 5.68 7.13 9.37
N GLU A 2 5.94 8.40 9.00
CA GLU A 2 6.71 9.38 9.78
C GLU A 2 6.18 9.55 11.22
N LYS A 3 4.87 9.70 11.40
CA LYS A 3 4.24 9.82 12.72
C LYS A 3 4.49 8.60 13.62
N ALA A 4 4.47 7.40 13.04
CA ALA A 4 4.77 6.18 13.77
C ALA A 4 6.27 6.08 14.12
N LEU A 5 7.17 6.51 13.23
CA LEU A 5 8.62 6.59 13.53
C LEU A 5 8.90 7.50 14.72
N ASN A 6 8.09 8.55 14.91
CA ASN A 6 8.20 9.49 16.01
C ASN A 6 7.35 9.12 17.25
N CYS A 7 6.68 7.95 17.25
CA CYS A 7 5.79 7.50 18.33
C CYS A 7 4.68 8.52 18.68
N GLU A 8 4.16 9.27 17.68
CA GLU A 8 3.17 10.34 17.92
C GLU A 8 1.77 9.82 18.25
N TYR A 9 1.41 8.62 17.77
CA TYR A 9 0.08 8.05 17.94
C TYR A 9 0.12 6.69 18.63
N GLU A 10 -0.92 6.38 19.39
CA GLU A 10 -1.11 5.07 20.02
C GLU A 10 -1.40 3.98 19.01
N ILE A 11 -2.18 4.30 17.98
CA ILE A 11 -2.50 3.45 16.82
C ILE A 11 -2.13 4.20 15.55
N SER A 12 -1.53 3.52 14.60
CA SER A 12 -1.18 4.09 13.32
C SER A 12 -1.31 3.05 12.20
N ALA A 13 -1.68 3.50 11.01
CA ALA A 13 -1.55 2.73 9.79
C ALA A 13 -0.16 3.00 9.18
N VAL A 14 0.58 1.94 8.87
CA VAL A 14 1.94 2.05 8.32
C VAL A 14 2.12 1.13 7.12
N SER A 15 3.06 1.49 6.26
CA SER A 15 3.58 0.54 5.26
C SER A 15 4.25 -0.64 5.96
N ILE A 16 4.04 -1.86 5.50
CA ILE A 16 4.70 -3.05 6.05
C ILE A 16 6.22 -2.88 6.02
N HIS A 17 6.77 -2.26 4.97
CA HIS A 17 8.21 -1.94 4.88
C HIS A 17 8.73 -1.07 6.04
N SER A 18 7.91 -0.19 6.60
CA SER A 18 8.31 0.67 7.73
C SER A 18 8.29 -0.08 9.07
N PHE A 19 7.55 -1.18 9.18
CA PHE A 19 7.33 -1.87 10.45
C PHE A 19 8.61 -2.32 11.16
N PRO A 20 9.65 -2.87 10.48
CA PRO A 20 10.91 -3.24 11.13
C PRO A 20 11.59 -2.08 11.87
N LYS A 21 11.42 -0.85 11.40
CA LYS A 21 12.01 0.35 12.02
C LYS A 21 11.35 0.71 13.36
N ILE A 22 10.10 0.32 13.54
CA ILE A 22 9.28 0.66 14.72
C ILE A 22 8.91 -0.56 15.57
N ILE A 23 9.40 -1.75 15.26
CA ILE A 23 9.04 -3.01 15.92
C ILE A 23 9.30 -3.03 17.43
N LYS A 24 10.23 -2.20 17.93
CA LYS A 24 10.53 -2.05 19.35
C LYS A 24 9.42 -1.32 20.09
N ASP A 25 8.83 -0.32 19.44
CA ASP A 25 7.85 0.59 20.04
C ASP A 25 6.42 0.17 19.73
N TYR A 26 6.20 -0.51 18.59
CA TYR A 26 4.88 -0.94 18.13
C TYR A 26 4.76 -2.44 17.95
N ALA A 27 3.53 -2.93 18.12
CA ALA A 27 3.12 -4.27 17.73
C ALA A 27 2.24 -4.18 16.47
N LEU A 28 2.48 -5.04 15.50
CA LEU A 28 1.59 -5.20 14.35
C LEU A 28 0.30 -5.88 14.82
N MET A 29 -0.85 -5.28 14.51
CA MET A 29 -2.15 -5.89 14.76
C MET A 29 -2.37 -7.06 13.80
N ASN A 30 -3.26 -7.98 14.15
CA ASN A 30 -3.68 -9.07 13.27
C ASN A 30 -4.85 -8.70 12.35
N CYS A 31 -5.30 -7.45 12.39
CA CYS A 31 -6.35 -6.87 11.57
C CYS A 31 -5.91 -5.52 10.98
N GLY A 32 -6.67 -5.00 10.03
CA GLY A 32 -6.36 -3.73 9.37
C GLY A 32 -5.27 -3.85 8.31
N ALA A 33 -5.04 -5.06 7.77
CA ALA A 33 -4.11 -5.23 6.66
C ALA A 33 -4.69 -4.69 5.35
N SER A 34 -3.81 -4.11 4.55
CA SER A 34 -4.01 -3.88 3.12
C SER A 34 -3.04 -4.78 2.37
N MET A 35 -3.59 -5.73 1.60
CA MET A 35 -2.81 -6.71 0.84
C MET A 35 -3.33 -6.80 -0.60
N GLY A 36 -2.41 -6.87 -1.56
CA GLY A 36 -2.75 -7.07 -2.97
C GLY A 36 -2.92 -8.56 -3.28
N GLU A 37 -4.07 -8.93 -3.78
CA GLU A 37 -4.44 -10.30 -4.20
C GLU A 37 -4.22 -10.48 -5.72
N GLY A 38 -2.96 -10.50 -6.16
CA GLY A 38 -2.62 -10.54 -7.59
C GLY A 38 -2.77 -9.19 -8.28
N TYR A 39 -2.70 -8.11 -7.54
CA TYR A 39 -2.60 -6.72 -7.98
C TYR A 39 -1.80 -5.93 -6.95
N GLY A 40 -1.22 -4.79 -7.34
CA GLY A 40 -0.43 -3.99 -6.41
C GLY A 40 0.09 -2.70 -7.01
N PRO A 41 1.13 -2.11 -6.45
CA PRO A 41 1.82 -0.96 -7.03
C PRO A 41 2.25 -1.26 -8.45
N MET A 42 2.09 -0.28 -9.33
CA MET A 42 2.36 -0.43 -10.76
C MET A 42 3.50 0.46 -11.21
N LEU A 43 4.40 -0.12 -11.99
CA LEU A 43 5.39 0.63 -12.77
C LEU A 43 4.76 1.03 -14.09
N ILE A 44 4.74 2.33 -14.35
CA ILE A 44 4.22 2.94 -15.57
C ILE A 44 5.30 3.73 -16.28
N GLY A 45 5.17 3.85 -17.59
CA GLY A 45 6.06 4.65 -18.43
C GLY A 45 5.30 5.66 -19.29
N ASN A 46 5.96 6.76 -19.64
CA ASN A 46 5.44 7.75 -20.60
C ASN A 46 5.39 7.21 -22.05
N SER A 47 5.99 6.04 -22.27
CA SER A 47 6.00 5.32 -23.54
C SER A 47 6.13 3.82 -23.28
N GLN A 48 6.01 3.02 -24.35
CA GLN A 48 6.20 1.57 -24.25
C GLN A 48 7.69 1.29 -23.99
N LEU A 49 7.99 0.85 -22.77
CA LEU A 49 9.34 0.46 -22.34
C LEU A 49 9.36 -1.00 -21.93
N THR A 50 10.48 -1.68 -22.18
CA THR A 50 10.75 -2.96 -21.54
C THR A 50 11.17 -2.73 -20.09
N ALA A 51 11.06 -3.75 -19.23
CA ALA A 51 11.55 -3.67 -17.86
C ALA A 51 13.05 -3.29 -17.78
N GLU A 52 13.87 -3.82 -18.70
CA GLU A 52 15.31 -3.51 -18.77
C GLU A 52 15.59 -2.06 -19.16
N ASP A 53 14.84 -1.51 -20.12
CA ASP A 53 14.96 -0.09 -20.48
C ASP A 53 14.53 0.81 -19.32
N ALA A 54 13.45 0.46 -18.64
CA ALA A 54 12.92 1.20 -17.50
C ALA A 54 13.88 1.21 -16.29
N LYS A 55 14.60 0.10 -16.02
CA LYS A 55 15.62 0.03 -14.95
C LYS A 55 16.79 0.98 -15.15
N SER A 56 17.06 1.39 -16.38
CA SER A 56 18.13 2.35 -16.69
C SER A 56 17.74 3.82 -16.48
N ARG A 57 16.50 4.07 -16.08
CA ARG A 57 15.92 5.40 -15.87
C ARG A 57 15.79 5.73 -14.40
N THR A 58 15.77 7.02 -14.07
CA THR A 58 15.36 7.47 -12.74
C THR A 58 13.86 7.26 -12.58
N ILE A 59 13.45 6.51 -11.56
CA ILE A 59 12.05 6.14 -11.31
C ILE A 59 11.46 7.06 -10.25
N ALA A 60 10.37 7.76 -10.56
CA ALA A 60 9.62 8.52 -9.57
C ALA A 60 8.90 7.55 -8.62
N ILE A 61 9.13 7.67 -7.30
CA ILE A 61 8.57 6.77 -6.28
C ILE A 61 7.84 7.54 -5.17
N PRO A 62 6.85 6.94 -4.48
CA PRO A 62 6.07 7.62 -3.43
C PRO A 62 6.81 7.75 -2.09
N GLY A 63 7.97 7.13 -1.94
CA GLY A 63 8.80 7.23 -0.74
C GLY A 63 9.57 5.97 -0.44
N LEU A 64 10.75 6.14 0.16
CA LEU A 64 11.70 5.05 0.47
C LEU A 64 11.19 4.07 1.54
N ASP A 65 10.25 4.50 2.37
CA ASP A 65 9.66 3.69 3.44
C ASP A 65 8.33 3.04 3.05
N THR A 66 7.94 3.11 1.79
CA THR A 66 6.71 2.49 1.29
C THR A 66 6.92 1.02 0.95
N SER A 67 5.88 0.20 1.15
CA SER A 67 5.88 -1.20 0.69
C SER A 67 5.99 -1.30 -0.83
N ALA A 68 5.51 -0.29 -1.56
CA ALA A 68 5.68 -0.19 -3.00
C ALA A 68 7.16 -0.16 -3.40
N TYR A 69 7.96 0.66 -2.72
CA TYR A 69 9.40 0.73 -2.97
C TYR A 69 10.12 -0.58 -2.61
N LEU A 70 9.76 -1.21 -1.48
CA LEU A 70 10.33 -2.54 -1.15
C LEU A 70 9.99 -3.57 -2.22
N ALA A 71 8.75 -3.62 -2.70
CA ALA A 71 8.35 -4.51 -3.79
C ALA A 71 9.15 -4.25 -5.07
N LEU A 72 9.38 -2.98 -5.42
CA LEU A 72 10.25 -2.61 -6.55
C LEU A 72 11.68 -3.14 -6.36
N ARG A 73 12.26 -2.95 -5.17
CA ARG A 73 13.61 -3.42 -4.85
C ARG A 73 13.72 -4.95 -4.92
N LEU A 74 12.70 -5.67 -4.45
CA LEU A 74 12.67 -7.13 -4.53
C LEU A 74 12.51 -7.64 -5.98
N ALA A 75 11.77 -6.90 -6.82
CA ALA A 75 11.54 -7.26 -8.21
C ALA A 75 12.73 -6.92 -9.11
N TRP A 76 13.29 -5.74 -8.97
CA TRP A 76 14.25 -5.16 -9.92
C TRP A 76 15.67 -4.99 -9.35
N GLY A 77 15.86 -5.11 -8.03
CA GLY A 77 17.14 -4.84 -7.36
C GLY A 77 17.36 -3.34 -7.14
N ASP A 78 18.63 -2.92 -7.20
CA ASP A 78 19.01 -1.52 -7.08
C ASP A 78 18.69 -0.77 -8.37
N VAL A 79 17.91 0.30 -8.24
CA VAL A 79 17.50 1.19 -9.32
C VAL A 79 17.65 2.65 -8.83
N ASP A 80 17.87 3.57 -9.77
CA ASP A 80 17.90 5.00 -9.47
C ASP A 80 16.48 5.52 -9.21
N VAL A 81 16.26 6.24 -8.12
CA VAL A 81 14.92 6.68 -7.70
C VAL A 81 14.91 8.12 -7.24
N GLU A 82 13.79 8.79 -7.47
CA GLU A 82 13.48 10.12 -6.92
C GLU A 82 12.12 10.09 -6.22
N VAL A 83 12.06 10.66 -5.01
CA VAL A 83 10.84 10.69 -4.19
C VAL A 83 9.98 11.87 -4.58
N LEU A 84 8.72 11.58 -4.94
CA LEU A 84 7.66 12.57 -5.20
C LEU A 84 6.44 12.30 -4.31
N PRO A 85 5.61 13.30 -4.04
CA PRO A 85 4.25 13.07 -3.56
C PRO A 85 3.53 12.08 -4.48
N PHE A 86 2.88 11.07 -3.90
CA PHE A 86 2.35 9.95 -4.70
C PHE A 86 1.31 10.38 -5.74
N ASP A 87 0.54 11.42 -5.47
CA ASP A 87 -0.45 12.04 -6.35
C ASP A 87 0.18 12.84 -7.50
N GLU A 88 1.46 13.20 -7.40
CA GLU A 88 2.21 13.89 -8.46
C GLU A 88 2.90 12.92 -9.43
N ILE A 89 3.05 11.63 -9.09
CA ILE A 89 3.82 10.68 -9.90
C ILE A 89 3.14 10.44 -11.25
N LEU A 90 1.87 10.04 -11.26
CA LEU A 90 1.14 9.77 -12.51
C LEU A 90 1.09 10.99 -13.43
N PRO A 91 0.71 12.20 -12.98
CA PRO A 91 0.77 13.40 -13.80
C PRO A 91 2.17 13.74 -14.32
N SER A 92 3.21 13.50 -13.51
CA SER A 92 4.60 13.79 -13.90
C SER A 92 5.10 12.87 -15.02
N VAL A 93 4.70 11.58 -14.97
CA VAL A 93 5.00 10.63 -16.05
C VAL A 93 4.20 10.96 -17.31
N ALA A 94 2.91 11.23 -17.18
CA ALA A 94 2.04 11.61 -18.31
C ALA A 94 2.54 12.87 -19.04
N GLN A 95 3.10 13.83 -18.30
CA GLN A 95 3.70 15.06 -18.86
C GLN A 95 5.14 14.88 -19.37
N GLY A 96 5.73 13.68 -19.25
CA GLY A 96 7.09 13.39 -19.69
C GLY A 96 8.19 14.04 -18.83
N LYS A 97 7.88 14.44 -17.58
CA LYS A 97 8.90 14.90 -16.62
C LYS A 97 9.76 13.75 -16.13
N TYR A 98 9.15 12.57 -16.01
CA TYR A 98 9.80 11.30 -15.72
C TYR A 98 9.43 10.29 -16.79
N ASP A 99 10.40 9.46 -17.18
CA ASP A 99 10.14 8.36 -18.11
C ASP A 99 9.38 7.22 -17.45
N VAL A 100 9.62 7.00 -16.13
CA VAL A 100 9.07 5.88 -15.34
C VAL A 100 8.59 6.37 -13.99
N GLY A 101 7.47 5.83 -13.51
CA GLY A 101 6.94 6.10 -12.18
C GLY A 101 6.35 4.85 -11.51
N LEU A 102 6.42 4.81 -10.19
CA LEU A 102 5.81 3.78 -9.36
C LEU A 102 4.54 4.35 -8.73
N ILE A 103 3.39 4.00 -9.27
CA ILE A 103 2.09 4.47 -8.80
C ILE A 103 1.47 3.54 -7.75
N ILE A 104 0.74 4.14 -6.84
CA ILE A 104 -0.02 3.52 -5.77
C ILE A 104 -1.41 4.17 -5.68
N HIS A 105 -2.24 3.70 -4.76
CA HIS A 105 -3.57 4.26 -4.49
C HIS A 105 -4.45 4.31 -5.76
N GLU A 106 -5.24 5.35 -5.91
CA GLU A 106 -6.22 5.51 -6.98
C GLU A 106 -5.59 5.55 -8.39
N GLY A 107 -4.32 5.94 -8.49
CA GLY A 107 -3.58 5.90 -9.74
C GLY A 107 -3.55 4.51 -10.40
N GLN A 108 -3.71 3.44 -9.60
CA GLN A 108 -3.82 2.07 -10.11
C GLN A 108 -5.10 1.83 -10.94
N LEU A 109 -6.12 2.63 -10.75
CA LEU A 109 -7.39 2.56 -11.50
C LEU A 109 -7.42 3.54 -12.68
N THR A 110 -6.80 4.71 -12.53
CA THR A 110 -6.96 5.84 -13.47
C THR A 110 -5.85 5.95 -14.52
N TRP A 111 -4.73 5.25 -14.39
CA TRP A 111 -3.56 5.38 -15.27
C TRP A 111 -3.86 5.18 -16.76
N LYS A 112 -4.86 4.35 -17.09
CA LYS A 112 -5.23 4.04 -18.49
C LYS A 112 -5.72 5.26 -19.26
N ASP A 113 -6.35 6.19 -18.55
CA ASP A 113 -6.93 7.40 -19.14
C ASP A 113 -5.89 8.53 -19.28
N GLU A 114 -4.72 8.35 -18.68
CA GLU A 114 -3.64 9.36 -18.66
C GLU A 114 -2.60 9.19 -19.76
N GLY A 115 -2.83 8.25 -20.69
CA GLY A 115 -1.95 8.06 -21.86
C GLY A 115 -0.58 7.46 -21.55
N VAL A 116 -0.40 6.87 -20.38
CA VAL A 116 0.81 6.15 -19.96
C VAL A 116 0.69 4.66 -20.25
N CYS A 117 1.82 3.94 -20.22
CA CYS A 117 1.89 2.50 -20.49
C CYS A 117 2.23 1.73 -19.21
N LEU A 118 1.56 0.62 -18.98
CA LEU A 118 1.93 -0.30 -17.90
C LEU A 118 3.23 -1.02 -18.30
N ILE A 119 4.23 -0.97 -17.40
CA ILE A 119 5.47 -1.73 -17.54
C ILE A 119 5.36 -3.03 -16.73
N GLN A 120 4.99 -2.93 -15.44
CA GLN A 120 4.83 -4.10 -14.57
C GLN A 120 3.90 -3.80 -13.38
N ASP A 121 3.00 -4.73 -13.08
CA ASP A 121 2.27 -4.78 -11.82
C ASP A 121 3.07 -5.62 -10.81
N LEU A 122 3.49 -5.00 -9.70
CA LEU A 122 4.32 -5.65 -8.68
C LEU A 122 3.52 -6.64 -7.81
N GLY A 123 2.20 -6.50 -7.74
CA GLY A 123 1.34 -7.46 -7.07
C GLY A 123 1.17 -8.75 -7.89
N VAL A 124 1.00 -8.64 -9.21
CA VAL A 124 1.02 -9.78 -10.13
C VAL A 124 2.37 -10.50 -10.04
N TRP A 125 3.48 -9.75 -10.18
CA TRP A 125 4.83 -10.30 -10.08
C TRP A 125 5.05 -11.06 -8.76
N TRP A 126 4.66 -10.48 -7.62
CA TRP A 126 4.82 -11.09 -6.30
C TRP A 126 4.01 -12.38 -6.19
N ASN A 127 2.74 -12.36 -6.62
CA ASN A 127 1.87 -13.53 -6.59
C ASN A 127 2.42 -14.67 -7.46
N GLU A 128 2.89 -14.39 -8.67
CA GLU A 128 3.52 -15.37 -9.55
C GLU A 128 4.77 -16.00 -8.93
N LYS A 129 5.56 -15.24 -8.17
CA LYS A 129 6.80 -15.71 -7.53
C LYS A 129 6.56 -16.50 -6.27
N THR A 130 5.53 -16.16 -5.49
CA THR A 130 5.36 -16.67 -4.11
C THR A 130 4.07 -17.43 -3.88
N GLY A 131 3.05 -17.23 -4.71
CA GLY A 131 1.68 -17.70 -4.48
C GLY A 131 0.98 -17.00 -3.31
N LEU A 132 1.55 -15.91 -2.79
CA LEU A 132 1.08 -15.20 -1.59
C LEU A 132 0.55 -13.80 -1.96
N PRO A 133 -0.34 -13.19 -1.14
CA PRO A 133 -0.73 -11.81 -1.32
C PRO A 133 0.45 -10.85 -1.08
N LEU A 134 0.47 -9.70 -1.76
CA LEU A 134 1.51 -8.69 -1.55
C LEU A 134 1.19 -7.83 -0.31
N PRO A 135 2.02 -7.84 0.76
CA PRO A 135 1.76 -7.00 1.94
C PRO A 135 2.05 -5.53 1.63
N LEU A 136 1.07 -4.66 1.83
CA LEU A 136 1.19 -3.22 1.55
C LEU A 136 1.15 -2.38 2.83
N GLY A 137 0.07 -2.48 3.58
CA GLY A 137 -0.14 -1.73 4.80
C GLY A 137 -0.63 -2.59 5.95
N GLY A 138 -0.46 -2.10 7.17
CA GLY A 138 -0.98 -2.73 8.37
C GLY A 138 -1.15 -1.73 9.50
N ASN A 139 -2.03 -2.04 10.44
CA ASN A 139 -2.23 -1.25 11.64
C ASN A 139 -1.27 -1.70 12.73
N VAL A 140 -0.72 -0.74 13.45
CA VAL A 140 0.19 -0.97 14.57
C VAL A 140 -0.34 -0.28 15.83
N VAL A 141 -0.03 -0.85 16.99
CA VAL A 141 -0.38 -0.33 18.31
C VAL A 141 0.86 -0.19 19.16
N ARG A 142 0.96 0.91 19.91
CA ARG A 142 2.13 1.24 20.71
C ARG A 142 2.24 0.31 21.93
N ARG A 143 3.41 -0.30 22.14
CA ARG A 143 3.66 -1.36 23.14
C ARG A 143 3.64 -0.85 24.59
N ASP A 144 3.99 0.43 24.82
CA ASP A 144 4.03 1.04 26.14
C ASP A 144 2.66 1.18 26.82
N LEU A 145 1.57 1.03 26.04
CA LEU A 145 0.20 0.94 26.57
C LEU A 145 -0.04 -0.36 27.40
N GLY A 146 0.85 -1.35 27.26
CA GLY A 146 0.70 -2.64 27.91
C GLY A 146 -0.18 -3.62 27.12
N LYS A 147 0.06 -4.92 27.34
CA LYS A 147 -0.54 -6.00 26.52
C LYS A 147 -2.07 -6.01 26.52
N GLU A 148 -2.69 -5.73 27.68
CA GLU A 148 -4.14 -5.75 27.84
C GLU A 148 -4.81 -4.64 27.01
N ILE A 149 -4.29 -3.41 27.09
CA ILE A 149 -4.80 -2.28 26.31
C ILE A 149 -4.55 -2.52 24.83
N CYS A 150 -3.36 -2.98 24.43
CA CYS A 150 -3.08 -3.31 23.03
C CYS A 150 -4.06 -4.35 22.47
N HIS A 151 -4.40 -5.39 23.25
CA HIS A 151 -5.37 -6.39 22.85
C HIS A 151 -6.77 -5.81 22.70
N THR A 152 -7.22 -5.01 23.65
CA THR A 152 -8.54 -4.35 23.62
C THR A 152 -8.65 -3.45 22.37
N LEU A 153 -7.65 -2.61 22.11
CA LEU A 153 -7.61 -1.73 20.96
C LEU A 153 -7.63 -2.51 19.63
N ALA A 154 -6.87 -3.62 19.55
CA ALA A 154 -6.89 -4.45 18.35
C ALA A 154 -8.27 -5.09 18.10
N MET A 155 -8.96 -5.53 19.18
CA MET A 155 -10.33 -6.04 19.08
C MET A 155 -11.34 -4.95 18.67
N ASP A 156 -11.18 -3.72 19.15
CA ASP A 156 -12.07 -2.63 18.79
C ASP A 156 -11.86 -2.18 17.34
N VAL A 157 -10.60 -2.13 16.87
CA VAL A 157 -10.28 -1.90 15.45
C VAL A 157 -10.91 -2.99 14.59
N LYS A 158 -10.79 -4.26 14.98
CA LYS A 158 -11.39 -5.38 14.26
C LYS A 158 -12.91 -5.25 14.18
N LYS A 159 -13.60 -4.96 15.29
CA LYS A 159 -15.05 -4.74 15.31
C LYS A 159 -15.48 -3.57 14.40
N SER A 160 -14.69 -2.48 14.40
CA SER A 160 -14.93 -1.35 13.50
C SER A 160 -14.84 -1.75 12.04
N ILE A 161 -13.84 -2.55 11.66
CA ILE A 161 -13.71 -3.10 10.31
C ILE A 161 -14.91 -4.00 9.95
N GLU A 162 -15.27 -4.93 10.85
CA GLU A 162 -16.41 -5.82 10.65
C GLU A 162 -17.71 -5.05 10.47
N HIS A 163 -17.92 -3.99 11.26
CA HIS A 163 -19.09 -3.11 11.13
C HIS A 163 -19.10 -2.35 9.80
N SER A 164 -17.96 -1.81 9.38
CA SER A 164 -17.83 -1.12 8.09
C SER A 164 -18.09 -2.04 6.88
N LEU A 165 -17.71 -3.31 6.97
CA LEU A 165 -17.99 -4.30 5.94
C LEU A 165 -19.46 -4.74 5.90
N GLN A 166 -20.20 -4.62 7.01
CA GLN A 166 -21.64 -4.90 7.07
C GLN A 166 -22.48 -3.75 6.50
N ASP A 167 -21.99 -2.51 6.63
CA ASP A 167 -22.63 -1.29 6.09
C ASP A 167 -21.59 -0.47 5.28
N PRO A 168 -21.23 -0.96 4.08
CA PRO A 168 -20.17 -0.34 3.27
C PRO A 168 -20.56 1.05 2.75
N ASP A 169 -21.86 1.33 2.57
CA ASP A 169 -22.31 2.63 2.07
C ASP A 169 -22.08 3.73 3.12
N THR A 170 -22.47 3.48 4.38
CA THR A 170 -22.21 4.44 5.49
C THR A 170 -20.70 4.60 5.73
N ALA A 171 -19.94 3.51 5.66
CA ALA A 171 -18.48 3.57 5.82
C ALA A 171 -17.82 4.39 4.70
N LEU A 172 -18.29 4.24 3.45
CA LEU A 172 -17.79 4.98 2.30
C LEU A 172 -18.12 6.49 2.42
N GLU A 173 -19.32 6.84 2.86
CA GLU A 173 -19.69 8.26 3.11
C GLU A 173 -18.74 8.92 4.13
N PHE A 174 -18.36 8.20 5.18
CA PHE A 174 -17.35 8.71 6.11
C PHE A 174 -15.96 8.81 5.45
N ALA A 175 -15.54 7.80 4.67
CA ALA A 175 -14.25 7.79 3.99
C ALA A 175 -14.10 8.94 2.98
N LYS A 176 -15.18 9.35 2.31
CA LYS A 176 -15.19 10.50 1.38
C LYS A 176 -14.74 11.81 2.02
N LEU A 177 -14.96 12.00 3.32
CA LEU A 177 -14.50 13.19 4.05
C LEU A 177 -12.97 13.34 4.01
N TRP A 178 -12.26 12.24 3.77
CA TRP A 178 -10.80 12.14 3.73
C TRP A 178 -10.29 11.81 2.32
N GLY A 179 -11.21 11.57 1.37
CA GLY A 179 -10.91 11.33 -0.04
C GLY A 179 -10.35 12.58 -0.72
N ARG A 180 -9.56 12.37 -1.79
CA ARG A 180 -8.84 13.44 -2.49
C ARG A 180 -9.50 13.87 -3.80
N GLY A 181 -10.83 13.94 -3.82
CA GLY A 181 -11.58 14.46 -4.97
C GLY A 181 -11.77 13.45 -6.11
N ILE A 182 -11.62 12.16 -5.86
CA ILE A 182 -12.03 11.08 -6.76
C ILE A 182 -13.55 10.92 -6.74
N ASP A 183 -14.10 10.49 -7.87
CA ASP A 183 -15.53 10.17 -7.96
C ASP A 183 -15.90 8.97 -7.09
N ASP A 184 -17.19 8.87 -6.79
CA ASP A 184 -17.71 7.87 -5.85
C ASP A 184 -17.51 6.42 -6.31
N ASP A 185 -17.59 6.17 -7.62
CA ASP A 185 -17.48 4.82 -8.17
C ASP A 185 -16.02 4.35 -8.10
N THR A 186 -15.07 5.19 -8.50
CA THR A 186 -13.62 4.91 -8.37
C THR A 186 -13.21 4.72 -6.92
N ASN A 187 -13.74 5.56 -6.00
CA ASN A 187 -13.45 5.41 -4.57
C ASN A 187 -14.00 4.09 -4.01
N ARG A 188 -15.21 3.69 -4.40
CA ARG A 188 -15.82 2.41 -4.02
C ARG A 188 -14.99 1.24 -4.52
N GLU A 189 -14.59 1.26 -5.79
CA GLU A 189 -13.75 0.22 -6.38
C GLU A 189 -12.41 0.10 -5.65
N PHE A 190 -11.75 1.21 -5.39
CA PHE A 190 -10.49 1.24 -4.66
C PHE A 190 -10.63 0.67 -3.24
N VAL A 191 -11.65 1.08 -2.49
CA VAL A 191 -11.91 0.55 -1.15
C VAL A 191 -12.15 -0.97 -1.20
N GLN A 192 -12.95 -1.47 -2.14
CA GLN A 192 -13.23 -2.90 -2.27
C GLN A 192 -11.99 -3.74 -2.61
N MET A 193 -11.02 -3.19 -3.33
CA MET A 193 -9.75 -3.88 -3.60
C MET A 193 -8.99 -4.19 -2.31
N TYR A 194 -8.93 -3.24 -1.37
CA TYR A 194 -8.05 -3.30 -0.22
C TYR A 194 -8.74 -3.57 1.12
N VAL A 195 -10.08 -3.45 1.18
CA VAL A 195 -10.87 -3.73 2.38
C VAL A 195 -11.68 -5.00 2.16
N ASN A 196 -11.15 -6.11 2.65
CA ASN A 196 -11.68 -7.46 2.40
C ASN A 196 -11.46 -8.38 3.63
N SER A 197 -11.58 -9.68 3.47
CA SER A 197 -11.38 -10.66 4.55
C SER A 197 -10.01 -10.57 5.22
N ARG A 198 -8.96 -10.17 4.47
CA ARG A 198 -7.60 -9.99 5.03
C ARG A 198 -7.49 -8.76 5.91
N THR A 199 -8.35 -7.77 5.70
CA THR A 199 -8.45 -6.62 6.59
C THR A 199 -9.00 -7.03 7.96
N ILE A 200 -9.89 -8.05 8.02
CA ILE A 200 -10.39 -8.62 9.29
C ILE A 200 -9.32 -9.47 9.98
N ASP A 201 -8.61 -10.32 9.24
CA ASP A 201 -7.51 -11.15 9.73
C ASP A 201 -6.58 -11.50 8.56
N TYR A 202 -5.28 -11.40 8.78
CA TYR A 202 -4.26 -11.67 7.76
C TYR A 202 -4.33 -13.09 7.19
N GLY A 203 -4.87 -14.06 7.94
CA GLY A 203 -4.76 -15.48 7.61
C GLY A 203 -3.31 -16.01 7.76
N GLU A 204 -3.12 -17.31 7.62
CA GLU A 204 -1.78 -17.93 7.69
C GLU A 204 -0.90 -17.51 6.51
N ASP A 205 -1.45 -17.44 5.30
CA ASP A 205 -0.77 -17.00 4.11
C ASP A 205 -0.40 -15.51 4.14
N GLY A 206 -1.27 -14.63 4.65
CA GLY A 206 -0.94 -13.21 4.85
C GLY A 206 0.17 -13.01 5.88
N ARG A 207 0.15 -13.76 7.00
CA ARG A 207 1.26 -13.75 7.96
C ARG A 207 2.56 -14.29 7.37
N SER A 208 2.47 -15.33 6.53
CA SER A 208 3.62 -15.87 5.80
C SER A 208 4.15 -14.88 4.77
N ALA A 209 3.24 -14.18 4.07
CA ALA A 209 3.59 -13.12 3.13
C ALA A 209 4.38 -12.00 3.81
N VAL A 210 3.91 -11.50 4.98
CA VAL A 210 4.64 -10.45 5.73
C VAL A 210 6.04 -10.92 6.13
N ARG A 211 6.20 -12.17 6.62
CA ARG A 211 7.52 -12.71 7.00
C ARG A 211 8.46 -12.86 5.82
N LEU A 212 7.92 -13.21 4.64
CA LEU A 212 8.73 -13.38 3.42
C LEU A 212 9.10 -12.04 2.81
N PHE A 213 8.23 -11.04 2.95
CA PHE A 213 8.41 -9.71 2.38
C PHE A 213 9.46 -8.88 3.13
N LEU A 214 9.59 -9.08 4.48
CA LEU A 214 10.54 -8.40 5.37
C LEU A 214 11.81 -9.21 5.63
#